data_3410fc55c9371f4a642ccedd224912c9
#
_entry.id   3410fc55c9371f4a642ccedd224912c9
#
_cell.length_a   1.000
_cell.length_b   1.000
_cell.length_c   1.000
_cell.angle_alpha   90.00
_cell.angle_beta   90.00
_cell.angle_gamma   90.00
#
_symmetry.space_group_name_H-M   'P 1'
#
loop_
_entity.id
_entity.type
_entity.pdbx_description
1 polymer ?
#
loop_
_entity_poly.entity_id
_entity_poly.type
_entity_poly.pdbx_seq_one_letter_code
_entity_poly.pdbx_strand_id
1 'polypeptide(L)'
;ECLSNYKVVERKPLISHFNGKTIYTNPTPSVGGTLITFTLQLLEKAQTASNADMMDLVQAMQVTAAARRETPTKTNDHYQISHILNTDIFNKYLDKYKSSGSMNKGVNDPPSSGATTQVSIIDKNGNAASVTTTNGEGCGYLIPELGVMLNNMLGEEDLNPSGFHNFSNQQRLPTMVSPTVIMDDHGPELVLGSGGSNRIRSAILQVILNYFKKGM
;
A
#
# COMPACT_ATOMS: atom_id res chain seq x y z
N GLU A 1 -25.87 11.88 -12.66
CA GLU A 1 -26.36 11.07 -11.52
C GLU A 1 -25.23 10.47 -10.68
N CYS A 2 -24.17 9.86 -11.25
CA CYS A 2 -23.10 9.24 -10.46
C CYS A 2 -22.30 10.24 -9.62
N LEU A 3 -21.97 11.40 -10.16
CA LEU A 3 -21.22 12.44 -9.47
C LEU A 3 -22.04 13.13 -8.37
N SER A 4 -23.34 13.36 -8.61
CA SER A 4 -24.23 13.98 -7.63
C SER A 4 -24.48 13.10 -6.40
N ASN A 5 -24.32 11.78 -6.54
CA ASN A 5 -24.49 10.81 -5.46
C ASN A 5 -23.15 10.41 -4.80
N TYR A 6 -22.02 10.96 -5.26
CA TYR A 6 -20.75 10.65 -4.67
C TYR A 6 -20.64 11.14 -3.22
N LYS A 7 -20.22 10.26 -2.33
CA LYS A 7 -19.98 10.59 -0.92
C LYS A 7 -18.55 10.22 -0.53
N VAL A 8 -17.92 11.09 0.24
CA VAL A 8 -16.67 10.76 0.92
C VAL A 8 -16.96 9.66 1.96
N VAL A 9 -16.08 8.69 2.04
CA VAL A 9 -16.19 7.59 3.01
C VAL A 9 -15.05 7.70 4.01
N GLU A 10 -15.39 7.94 5.26
CA GLU A 10 -14.45 7.82 6.37
C GLU A 10 -14.20 6.36 6.70
N ARG A 11 -12.95 6.02 6.97
CA ARG A 11 -12.53 4.69 7.40
C ARG A 11 -11.56 4.77 8.55
N LYS A 12 -11.66 3.82 9.48
CA LYS A 12 -10.64 3.65 10.49
C LYS A 12 -9.35 3.19 9.82
N PRO A 13 -8.19 3.74 10.17
CA PRO A 13 -6.93 3.33 9.58
C PRO A 13 -6.64 1.86 9.88
N LEU A 14 -5.87 1.23 9.01
CA LEU A 14 -5.21 -0.03 9.32
C LEU A 14 -4.05 0.27 10.26
N ILE A 15 -4.05 -0.41 11.42
CA ILE A 15 -3.06 -0.21 12.47
C ILE A 15 -2.17 -1.45 12.53
N SER A 16 -0.87 -1.23 12.60
CA SER A 16 0.13 -2.28 12.80
C SER A 16 1.28 -1.76 13.66
N HIS A 17 2.15 -2.68 14.08
CA HIS A 17 3.33 -2.35 14.85
C HIS A 17 4.58 -2.83 14.13
N PHE A 18 5.63 -2.05 14.21
CA PHE A 18 6.94 -2.38 13.66
C PHE A 18 8.03 -1.65 14.44
N ASN A 19 9.04 -2.39 14.89
CA ASN A 19 10.18 -1.87 15.66
C ASN A 19 9.77 -1.00 16.85
N GLY A 20 8.74 -1.45 17.60
CA GLY A 20 8.21 -0.76 18.78
C GLY A 20 7.34 0.48 18.49
N LYS A 21 7.11 0.81 17.22
CA LYS A 21 6.28 1.97 16.82
C LYS A 21 4.92 1.53 16.30
N THR A 22 3.94 2.43 16.36
CA THR A 22 2.60 2.23 15.80
C THR A 22 2.52 2.84 14.42
N ILE A 23 2.11 2.06 13.43
CA ILE A 23 1.97 2.46 12.02
C ILE A 23 0.49 2.54 11.68
N TYR A 24 0.08 3.68 11.18
CA TYR A 24 -1.25 3.95 10.63
C TYR A 24 -1.15 4.10 9.12
N THR A 25 -1.93 3.32 8.39
CA THR A 25 -2.03 3.44 6.93
C THR A 25 -3.47 3.25 6.47
N ASN A 26 -3.75 3.49 5.20
CA ASN A 26 -5.12 3.36 4.72
C ASN A 26 -5.57 1.89 4.63
N PRO A 27 -6.84 1.63 5.05
CA PRO A 27 -7.44 0.29 5.00
C PRO A 27 -7.95 -0.04 3.60
N THR A 28 -8.55 -1.22 3.45
CA THR A 28 -9.31 -1.58 2.25
C THR A 28 -10.37 -0.52 1.90
N PRO A 29 -10.60 -0.27 0.60
CA PRO A 29 -10.13 -1.01 -0.58
C PRO A 29 -8.69 -0.71 -1.00
N SER A 30 -7.91 0.07 -0.25
CA SER A 30 -6.51 0.24 -0.56
C SER A 30 -5.76 -1.08 -0.41
N VAL A 31 -5.05 -1.46 -1.45
CA VAL A 31 -4.19 -2.65 -1.49
C VAL A 31 -2.83 -2.33 -0.90
N GLY A 32 -2.32 -1.13 -1.18
CA GLY A 32 -0.97 -0.73 -0.80
C GLY A 32 -0.72 -0.78 0.69
N GLY A 33 -1.62 -0.19 1.51
CA GLY A 33 -1.51 -0.20 2.97
C GLY A 33 -1.49 -1.61 3.55
N THR A 34 -2.36 -2.50 3.06
CA THR A 34 -2.40 -3.91 3.50
C THR A 34 -1.11 -4.65 3.16
N LEU A 35 -0.55 -4.45 1.95
CA LEU A 35 0.67 -5.12 1.53
C LEU A 35 1.91 -4.59 2.26
N ILE A 36 1.96 -3.29 2.57
CA ILE A 36 3.01 -2.71 3.41
C ILE A 36 2.95 -3.31 4.80
N THR A 37 1.76 -3.33 5.42
CA THR A 37 1.53 -3.94 6.74
C THR A 37 1.98 -5.40 6.76
N PHE A 38 1.58 -6.20 5.78
CA PHE A 38 1.96 -7.60 5.69
C PHE A 38 3.49 -7.78 5.58
N THR A 39 4.15 -6.98 4.75
CA THR A 39 5.62 -7.04 4.59
C THR A 39 6.35 -6.69 5.87
N LEU A 40 5.94 -5.61 6.56
CA LEU A 40 6.54 -5.20 7.83
C LEU A 40 6.32 -6.25 8.93
N GLN A 41 5.13 -6.84 9.00
CA GLN A 41 4.84 -7.92 9.94
C GLN A 41 5.67 -9.18 9.68
N LEU A 42 5.96 -9.53 8.41
CA LEU A 42 6.87 -10.63 8.09
C LEU A 42 8.26 -10.38 8.68
N LEU A 43 8.83 -9.19 8.46
CA LEU A 43 10.14 -8.82 9.00
C LEU A 43 10.15 -8.81 10.53
N GLU A 44 9.11 -8.28 11.15
CA GLU A 44 8.97 -8.22 12.62
C GLU A 44 8.87 -9.62 13.24
N LYS A 45 7.99 -10.47 12.72
CA LYS A 45 7.77 -11.84 13.24
C LYS A 45 8.90 -12.80 12.92
N ALA A 46 9.68 -12.53 11.87
CA ALA A 46 10.90 -13.26 11.57
C ALA A 46 12.09 -12.81 12.45
N GLN A 47 11.91 -11.77 13.28
CA GLN A 47 12.96 -11.16 14.10
C GLN A 47 14.12 -10.57 13.28
N THR A 48 13.84 -10.17 12.05
CA THR A 48 14.82 -9.52 11.18
C THR A 48 14.67 -8.00 11.15
N ALA A 49 13.60 -7.44 11.71
CA ALA A 49 13.21 -6.03 11.60
C ALA A 49 14.32 -5.04 11.97
N SER A 50 15.02 -5.27 13.10
CA SER A 50 16.07 -4.36 13.60
C SER A 50 17.33 -4.36 12.74
N ASN A 51 17.60 -5.45 12.01
CA ASN A 51 18.80 -5.63 11.21
C ASN A 51 18.51 -5.93 9.73
N ALA A 52 17.24 -5.82 9.32
CA ALA A 52 16.81 -6.14 7.96
C ALA A 52 17.67 -5.40 6.94
N ASP A 53 18.24 -6.16 6.03
CA ASP A 53 18.96 -5.60 4.89
C ASP A 53 18.06 -5.50 3.64
N MET A 54 18.66 -5.09 2.52
CA MET A 54 17.91 -4.98 1.27
C MET A 54 17.44 -6.34 0.76
N MET A 55 18.18 -7.42 1.05
CA MET A 55 17.80 -8.77 0.61
C MET A 55 16.63 -9.29 1.43
N ASP A 56 16.60 -9.04 2.74
CA ASP A 56 15.44 -9.35 3.60
C ASP A 56 14.19 -8.64 3.11
N LEU A 57 14.32 -7.35 2.75
CA LEU A 57 13.20 -6.60 2.20
C LEU A 57 12.70 -7.19 0.87
N VAL A 58 13.61 -7.48 -0.06
CA VAL A 58 13.26 -8.07 -1.35
C VAL A 58 12.55 -9.41 -1.16
N GLN A 59 13.07 -10.26 -0.28
CA GLN A 59 12.45 -11.55 0.04
C GLN A 59 11.05 -11.38 0.66
N ALA A 60 10.90 -10.49 1.64
CA ALA A 60 9.62 -10.20 2.26
C ALA A 60 8.60 -9.67 1.24
N MET A 61 9.02 -8.79 0.32
CA MET A 61 8.18 -8.28 -0.76
C MET A 61 7.78 -9.39 -1.76
N GLN A 62 8.67 -10.32 -2.08
CA GLN A 62 8.37 -11.47 -2.95
C GLN A 62 7.33 -12.39 -2.32
N VAL A 63 7.48 -12.70 -1.03
CA VAL A 63 6.52 -13.49 -0.26
C VAL A 63 5.17 -12.77 -0.17
N THR A 64 5.16 -11.46 0.07
CA THR A 64 3.96 -10.63 0.07
C THR A 64 3.26 -10.67 -1.29
N ALA A 65 4.00 -10.58 -2.38
CA ALA A 65 3.45 -10.67 -3.73
C ALA A 65 2.86 -12.07 -4.01
N ALA A 66 3.48 -13.14 -3.50
CA ALA A 66 2.93 -14.48 -3.57
C ALA A 66 1.62 -14.59 -2.76
N ALA A 67 1.58 -14.06 -1.54
CA ALA A 67 0.37 -14.02 -0.73
C ALA A 67 -0.78 -13.31 -1.44
N ARG A 68 -0.50 -12.14 -2.06
CA ARG A 68 -1.50 -11.41 -2.86
C ARG A 68 -2.07 -12.24 -4.02
N ARG A 69 -1.22 -12.97 -4.75
CA ARG A 69 -1.64 -13.76 -5.92
C ARG A 69 -2.38 -15.04 -5.55
N GLU A 70 -1.91 -15.73 -4.51
CA GLU A 70 -2.39 -17.05 -4.13
C GLU A 70 -3.63 -17.01 -3.21
N THR A 71 -3.89 -15.86 -2.56
CA THR A 71 -5.04 -15.72 -1.67
C THR A 71 -6.23 -15.16 -2.44
N PRO A 72 -7.38 -15.88 -2.48
CA PRO A 72 -8.59 -15.37 -3.09
C PRO A 72 -9.01 -14.06 -2.42
N THR A 73 -9.09 -13.00 -3.21
CA THR A 73 -9.42 -11.67 -2.71
C THR A 73 -10.83 -11.23 -3.08
N LYS A 74 -11.54 -12.03 -3.89
CA LYS A 74 -12.94 -11.82 -4.25
C LYS A 74 -13.85 -12.66 -3.36
N THR A 75 -14.67 -12.00 -2.55
CA THR A 75 -15.84 -12.60 -1.92
C THR A 75 -17.03 -11.69 -2.19
N ASN A 76 -18.05 -12.22 -2.86
CA ASN A 76 -19.36 -11.54 -3.05
C ASN A 76 -19.22 -10.06 -3.45
N ASP A 77 -18.62 -9.78 -4.60
CA ASP A 77 -18.47 -8.44 -5.18
C ASP A 77 -17.54 -7.46 -4.46
N HIS A 78 -16.83 -7.87 -3.41
CA HIS A 78 -15.87 -7.00 -2.71
C HIS A 78 -14.43 -7.52 -2.82
N TYR A 79 -13.51 -6.62 -3.17
CA TYR A 79 -12.07 -6.90 -3.13
C TYR A 79 -11.57 -6.79 -1.69
N GLN A 80 -11.31 -7.92 -1.04
CA GLN A 80 -10.88 -7.97 0.37
C GLN A 80 -9.45 -8.45 0.53
N ILE A 81 -8.50 -7.64 0.09
CA ILE A 81 -7.06 -7.96 0.28
C ILE A 81 -6.67 -8.16 1.75
N SER A 82 -7.42 -7.57 2.69
CA SER A 82 -7.19 -7.72 4.13
C SER A 82 -7.21 -9.17 4.61
N HIS A 83 -7.78 -10.09 3.84
CA HIS A 83 -7.74 -11.51 4.17
C HIS A 83 -6.32 -12.08 4.29
N ILE A 84 -5.32 -11.52 3.59
CA ILE A 84 -3.94 -11.96 3.75
C ILE A 84 -3.39 -11.70 5.15
N LEU A 85 -3.98 -10.77 5.92
CA LEU A 85 -3.63 -10.50 7.31
C LEU A 85 -4.27 -11.46 8.31
N ASN A 86 -5.13 -12.39 7.84
CA ASN A 86 -5.67 -13.46 8.69
C ASN A 86 -4.53 -14.31 9.22
N THR A 87 -4.59 -14.67 10.50
CA THR A 87 -3.52 -15.38 11.22
C THR A 87 -3.05 -16.64 10.51
N ASP A 88 -3.97 -17.48 10.03
CA ASP A 88 -3.62 -18.75 9.38
C ASP A 88 -2.92 -18.51 8.04
N ILE A 89 -3.43 -17.57 7.25
CA ILE A 89 -2.82 -17.19 5.98
C ILE A 89 -1.45 -16.57 6.23
N PHE A 90 -1.36 -15.63 7.16
CA PHE A 90 -0.12 -14.97 7.51
C PHE A 90 0.96 -15.98 7.96
N ASN A 91 0.63 -16.92 8.87
CA ASN A 91 1.57 -17.93 9.36
C ASN A 91 2.10 -18.82 8.23
N LYS A 92 1.24 -19.25 7.30
CA LYS A 92 1.66 -19.99 6.10
C LYS A 92 2.78 -19.26 5.34
N TYR A 93 2.65 -17.94 5.17
CA TYR A 93 3.64 -17.16 4.44
C TYR A 93 4.84 -16.75 5.28
N LEU A 94 4.69 -16.65 6.60
CA LEU A 94 5.80 -16.47 7.52
C LEU A 94 6.73 -17.71 7.49
N ASP A 95 6.18 -18.91 7.47
CA ASP A 95 6.95 -20.15 7.34
C ASP A 95 7.65 -20.21 5.97
N LYS A 96 6.96 -19.79 4.90
CA LYS A 96 7.54 -19.67 3.57
C LYS A 96 8.69 -18.67 3.55
N TYR A 97 8.55 -17.52 4.21
CA TYR A 97 9.62 -16.54 4.34
C TYR A 97 10.84 -17.09 5.06
N LYS A 98 10.65 -17.78 6.19
CA LYS A 98 11.74 -18.37 7.00
C LYS A 98 12.45 -19.53 6.30
N SER A 99 11.75 -20.31 5.47
CA SER A 99 12.29 -21.46 4.75
C SER A 99 12.91 -21.13 3.39
N SER A 100 12.60 -19.97 2.82
CA SER A 100 13.08 -19.58 1.49
C SER A 100 14.48 -18.98 1.58
N GLY A 101 15.47 -19.71 1.11
CA GLY A 101 16.67 -19.05 0.57
C GLY A 101 16.28 -18.21 -0.66
N SER A 102 17.05 -17.16 -0.94
CA SER A 102 16.83 -16.17 -2.01
C SER A 102 16.01 -16.69 -3.21
N MET A 103 14.78 -16.19 -3.37
CA MET A 103 13.92 -16.55 -4.49
C MET A 103 14.29 -15.70 -5.70
N ASN A 104 15.09 -16.28 -6.61
CA ASN A 104 15.48 -15.65 -7.88
C ASN A 104 14.33 -15.72 -8.91
N LYS A 105 13.42 -14.75 -8.89
CA LYS A 105 12.65 -14.38 -10.10
C LYS A 105 12.30 -12.90 -9.98
N GLY A 106 13.09 -12.05 -10.65
CA GLY A 106 12.70 -10.67 -10.89
C GLY A 106 11.43 -10.63 -11.74
N VAL A 107 10.46 -9.85 -11.31
CA VAL A 107 9.32 -9.47 -12.15
C VAL A 107 9.77 -8.24 -12.91
N ASN A 108 9.89 -8.35 -14.22
CA ASN A 108 10.12 -7.20 -15.09
C ASN A 108 8.78 -6.49 -15.31
N ASP A 109 8.40 -5.62 -14.39
CA ASP A 109 7.30 -4.70 -14.64
C ASP A 109 7.79 -3.57 -15.55
N PRO A 110 7.08 -3.25 -16.64
CA PRO A 110 7.42 -2.09 -17.45
C PRO A 110 7.35 -0.81 -16.63
N PRO A 111 8.22 0.18 -16.89
CA PRO A 111 8.15 1.46 -16.21
C PRO A 111 6.83 2.15 -16.53
N SER A 112 5.96 2.33 -15.53
CA SER A 112 4.77 3.15 -15.66
C SER A 112 5.04 4.57 -15.17
N SER A 113 4.51 5.55 -15.90
CA SER A 113 4.61 6.97 -15.60
C SER A 113 3.38 7.39 -14.78
N GLY A 114 3.35 7.09 -13.48
CA GLY A 114 2.19 7.38 -12.65
C GLY A 114 2.09 8.87 -12.26
N ALA A 115 0.89 9.45 -12.38
CA ALA A 115 0.56 10.80 -11.94
C ALA A 115 0.00 10.80 -10.50
N THR A 116 0.82 10.41 -9.55
CA THR A 116 0.48 10.36 -8.11
C THR A 116 1.30 11.41 -7.36
N THR A 117 0.64 12.17 -6.49
CA THR A 117 1.26 13.20 -5.66
C THR A 117 1.04 12.89 -4.18
N GLN A 118 2.08 13.09 -3.38
CA GLN A 118 2.07 12.95 -1.93
C GLN A 118 2.37 14.28 -1.25
N VAL A 119 1.60 14.58 -0.20
CA VAL A 119 1.87 15.69 0.72
C VAL A 119 1.90 15.13 2.14
N SER A 120 2.97 15.43 2.88
CA SER A 120 3.16 15.02 4.27
C SER A 120 3.46 16.26 5.12
N ILE A 121 2.73 16.44 6.21
CA ILE A 121 2.84 17.62 7.08
C ILE A 121 2.79 17.19 8.53
N ILE A 122 3.66 17.77 9.35
CA ILE A 122 3.54 17.79 10.82
C ILE A 122 3.58 19.25 11.24
N ASP A 123 2.58 19.70 11.99
CA ASP A 123 2.55 21.05 12.51
C ASP A 123 3.29 21.19 13.87
N LYS A 124 3.43 22.43 14.35
CA LYS A 124 4.11 22.72 15.63
C LYS A 124 3.42 22.13 16.86
N ASN A 125 2.16 21.73 16.75
CA ASN A 125 1.37 21.13 17.82
C ASN A 125 1.40 19.60 17.77
N GLY A 126 2.11 19.00 16.81
CA GLY A 126 2.16 17.56 16.61
C GLY A 126 0.98 16.99 15.83
N ASN A 127 0.15 17.82 15.20
CA ASN A 127 -0.85 17.31 14.28
C ASN A 127 -0.18 16.83 13.00
N ALA A 128 -0.53 15.63 12.54
CA ALA A 128 0.05 15.04 11.35
C ALA A 128 -0.99 14.79 10.25
N ALA A 129 -0.62 15.06 9.01
CA ALA A 129 -1.44 14.75 7.84
C ALA A 129 -0.59 14.12 6.74
N SER A 130 -1.07 13.01 6.19
CA SER A 130 -0.48 12.33 5.02
C SER A 130 -1.55 12.19 3.95
N VAL A 131 -1.36 12.84 2.81
CA VAL A 131 -2.36 12.89 1.74
C VAL A 131 -1.73 12.43 0.43
N THR A 132 -2.27 11.37 -0.13
CA THR A 132 -1.90 10.91 -1.48
C THR A 132 -3.08 11.08 -2.41
N THR A 133 -2.86 11.78 -3.53
CA THR A 133 -3.84 11.94 -4.60
C THR A 133 -3.31 11.32 -5.89
N THR A 134 -4.20 10.75 -6.70
CA THR A 134 -3.81 10.13 -7.97
C THR A 134 -4.92 10.23 -9.00
N ASN A 135 -4.50 10.44 -10.24
CA ASN A 135 -5.35 10.28 -11.42
C ASN A 135 -5.01 9.00 -12.20
N GLY A 136 -4.25 8.10 -11.57
CA GLY A 136 -3.60 7.03 -12.30
C GLY A 136 -2.54 7.62 -13.22
N GLU A 137 -2.70 7.47 -14.52
CA GLU A 137 -1.90 8.17 -15.55
C GLU A 137 -2.66 9.35 -16.18
N GLY A 138 -3.94 9.50 -15.78
CA GLY A 138 -4.87 10.46 -16.37
C GLY A 138 -5.47 9.96 -17.68
N CYS A 139 -6.73 10.26 -17.93
CA CYS A 139 -7.43 9.82 -19.15
C CYS A 139 -7.25 10.75 -20.34
N GLY A 140 -6.49 11.83 -20.18
CA GLY A 140 -6.29 12.83 -21.25
C GLY A 140 -7.45 13.82 -21.43
N TYR A 141 -8.56 13.66 -20.70
CA TYR A 141 -9.69 14.57 -20.77
C TYR A 141 -9.70 15.55 -19.59
N LEU A 142 -9.62 16.84 -19.90
CA LEU A 142 -9.79 17.92 -18.95
C LEU A 142 -11.26 18.39 -18.96
N ILE A 143 -11.87 18.43 -17.79
CA ILE A 143 -13.22 19.00 -17.66
C ILE A 143 -13.12 20.50 -17.97
N PRO A 144 -13.85 21.00 -19.01
CA PRO A 144 -13.86 22.42 -19.34
C PRO A 144 -14.22 23.28 -18.12
N GLU A 145 -13.65 24.47 -18.04
CA GLU A 145 -13.84 25.46 -16.98
C GLU A 145 -13.27 25.10 -15.60
N LEU A 146 -13.17 23.81 -15.27
CA LEU A 146 -12.60 23.35 -13.99
C LEU A 146 -11.11 23.04 -14.05
N GLY A 147 -10.57 22.74 -15.23
CA GLY A 147 -9.17 22.34 -15.40
C GLY A 147 -8.81 21.02 -14.71
N VAL A 148 -9.79 20.21 -14.33
CA VAL A 148 -9.60 18.93 -13.65
C VAL A 148 -9.49 17.80 -14.68
N MET A 149 -8.37 17.08 -14.67
CA MET A 149 -8.21 15.86 -15.45
C MET A 149 -8.87 14.69 -14.75
N LEU A 150 -9.68 13.92 -15.47
CA LEU A 150 -10.25 12.69 -14.95
C LEU A 150 -9.19 11.58 -14.88
N ASN A 151 -9.39 10.65 -13.96
CA ASN A 151 -8.50 9.51 -13.80
C ASN A 151 -8.75 8.44 -14.86
N ASN A 152 -7.77 7.54 -15.04
CA ASN A 152 -7.88 6.33 -15.86
C ASN A 152 -7.74 5.04 -15.05
N MET A 153 -7.96 5.06 -13.75
CA MET A 153 -7.68 3.95 -12.83
C MET A 153 -8.38 2.64 -13.20
N LEU A 154 -9.53 2.68 -13.86
CA LEU A 154 -10.18 1.49 -14.42
C LEU A 154 -9.35 0.80 -15.51
N GLY A 155 -8.43 1.51 -16.15
CA GLY A 155 -7.52 1.00 -17.17
C GLY A 155 -6.14 0.57 -16.63
N GLU A 156 -5.89 0.69 -15.33
CA GLU A 156 -4.62 0.26 -14.73
C GLU A 156 -4.62 -1.24 -14.45
N GLU A 157 -3.67 -1.97 -15.04
CA GLU A 157 -3.57 -3.44 -14.93
C GLU A 157 -3.42 -3.89 -13.47
N ASP A 158 -2.60 -3.20 -12.70
CA ASP A 158 -2.37 -3.50 -11.28
C ASP A 158 -3.62 -3.45 -10.40
N LEU A 159 -4.58 -2.64 -10.78
CA LEU A 159 -5.84 -2.49 -10.08
C LEU A 159 -6.90 -3.47 -10.56
N ASN A 160 -6.62 -4.18 -11.65
CA ASN A 160 -7.53 -5.13 -12.30
C ASN A 160 -7.00 -6.59 -12.26
N PRO A 161 -6.70 -7.16 -11.08
CA PRO A 161 -6.09 -8.49 -10.98
C PRO A 161 -6.97 -9.62 -11.51
N SER A 162 -8.26 -9.35 -11.73
CA SER A 162 -9.23 -10.28 -12.34
C SER A 162 -9.54 -9.95 -13.79
N GLY A 163 -8.74 -9.07 -14.41
CA GLY A 163 -8.98 -8.53 -15.75
C GLY A 163 -9.87 -7.28 -15.76
N PHE A 164 -9.83 -6.57 -16.87
CA PHE A 164 -10.60 -5.34 -17.08
C PHE A 164 -12.11 -5.62 -17.15
N HIS A 165 -12.91 -4.60 -16.84
CA HIS A 165 -14.38 -4.62 -16.89
C HIS A 165 -15.07 -5.60 -15.91
N ASN A 166 -14.35 -6.07 -14.89
CA ASN A 166 -14.85 -7.03 -13.90
C ASN A 166 -15.29 -6.36 -12.57
N PHE A 167 -15.39 -5.04 -12.51
CA PHE A 167 -15.93 -4.32 -11.37
C PHE A 167 -17.44 -4.19 -11.46
N SER A 168 -18.10 -4.41 -10.33
CA SER A 168 -19.53 -4.13 -10.20
C SER A 168 -19.81 -2.64 -10.20
N ASN A 169 -20.99 -2.23 -10.64
CA ASN A 169 -21.44 -0.84 -10.56
C ASN A 169 -21.39 -0.36 -9.10
N GLN A 170 -20.99 0.89 -8.89
CA GLN A 170 -20.86 1.53 -7.56
C GLN A 170 -19.77 0.93 -6.64
N GLN A 171 -19.00 -0.01 -7.11
CA GLN A 171 -17.87 -0.54 -6.36
C GLN A 171 -16.73 0.50 -6.30
N ARG A 172 -16.13 0.65 -5.10
CA ARG A 172 -14.91 1.45 -4.92
C ARG A 172 -13.72 0.70 -5.50
N LEU A 173 -12.94 1.38 -6.34
CA LEU A 173 -11.72 0.81 -6.89
C LEU A 173 -10.66 0.59 -5.81
N PRO A 174 -9.87 -0.47 -5.91
CA PRO A 174 -8.65 -0.60 -5.15
C PRO A 174 -7.63 0.47 -5.56
N THR A 175 -6.63 0.70 -4.71
CA THR A 175 -5.54 1.63 -5.02
C THR A 175 -4.25 1.17 -4.35
N MET A 176 -3.11 1.53 -4.92
CA MET A 176 -1.80 1.31 -4.31
C MET A 176 -1.34 2.47 -3.44
N VAL A 177 -2.05 3.62 -3.45
CA VAL A 177 -1.68 4.75 -2.61
C VAL A 177 -1.75 4.37 -1.14
N SER A 178 -0.74 4.79 -0.39
CA SER A 178 -0.54 4.33 0.99
C SER A 178 0.00 5.47 1.85
N PRO A 179 -0.79 6.54 2.05
CA PRO A 179 -0.42 7.54 3.02
C PRO A 179 -0.23 6.86 4.38
N THR A 180 0.88 7.14 5.04
CA THR A 180 1.31 6.42 6.23
C THR A 180 1.78 7.42 7.28
N VAL A 181 1.40 7.19 8.54
CA VAL A 181 1.88 7.91 9.72
C VAL A 181 2.45 6.89 10.70
N ILE A 182 3.66 7.12 11.16
CA ILE A 182 4.31 6.33 12.20
C ILE A 182 4.36 7.18 13.47
N MET A 183 3.93 6.60 14.56
CA MET A 183 3.84 7.26 15.86
C MET A 183 4.63 6.51 16.91
N ASP A 184 5.20 7.26 17.82
CA ASP A 184 5.70 6.78 19.10
C ASP A 184 4.88 7.34 20.27
N ASP A 185 5.40 7.16 21.50
CA ASP A 185 4.74 7.64 22.72
C ASP A 185 4.73 9.19 22.83
N HIS A 186 5.48 9.89 22.00
CA HIS A 186 5.60 11.35 21.99
C HIS A 186 4.79 12.00 20.86
N GLY A 187 4.29 11.21 19.91
CA GLY A 187 3.49 11.70 18.78
C GLY A 187 3.93 11.20 17.42
N PRO A 188 3.59 11.91 16.34
CA PRO A 188 3.98 11.52 15.00
C PRO A 188 5.49 11.69 14.77
N GLU A 189 6.17 10.59 14.47
CA GLU A 189 7.61 10.51 14.25
C GLU A 189 7.96 10.58 12.76
N LEU A 190 7.14 9.94 11.92
CA LEU A 190 7.35 9.92 10.47
C LEU A 190 6.02 9.97 9.73
N VAL A 191 5.90 10.89 8.79
CA VAL A 191 4.72 11.03 7.92
C VAL A 191 5.18 10.90 6.48
N LEU A 192 4.68 9.90 5.78
CA LEU A 192 5.15 9.57 4.44
C LEU A 192 4.07 9.00 3.55
N GLY A 193 4.36 8.97 2.28
CA GLY A 193 3.65 8.32 1.21
C GLY A 193 4.51 8.40 -0.04
N SER A 194 4.03 7.94 -1.16
CA SER A 194 4.80 7.95 -2.40
C SER A 194 3.87 7.97 -3.62
N GLY A 195 4.38 8.51 -4.72
CA GLY A 195 3.87 8.30 -6.07
C GLY A 195 4.68 7.24 -6.82
N GLY A 196 4.20 6.83 -8.00
CA GLY A 196 4.95 5.97 -8.91
C GLY A 196 4.43 4.55 -9.07
N SER A 197 3.10 4.37 -9.06
CA SER A 197 2.43 3.11 -9.38
C SER A 197 2.99 1.92 -8.58
N ASN A 198 3.56 0.92 -9.24
CA ASN A 198 4.11 -0.30 -8.63
C ASN A 198 5.24 -0.04 -7.63
N ARG A 199 5.91 1.12 -7.73
CA ARG A 199 7.03 1.49 -6.86
C ARG A 199 6.60 2.11 -5.52
N ILE A 200 5.33 2.50 -5.36
CA ILE A 200 4.80 3.14 -4.14
C ILE A 200 5.16 2.32 -2.90
N ARG A 201 4.87 1.03 -2.91
CA ARG A 201 5.11 0.13 -1.78
C ARG A 201 6.60 -0.01 -1.43
N SER A 202 7.42 -0.25 -2.46
CA SER A 202 8.86 -0.44 -2.27
C SER A 202 9.54 0.84 -1.77
N ALA A 203 9.13 2.00 -2.27
CA ALA A 203 9.64 3.29 -1.81
C ALA A 203 9.31 3.52 -0.32
N ILE A 204 8.04 3.34 0.07
CA ILE A 204 7.62 3.51 1.46
C ILE A 204 8.36 2.52 2.38
N LEU A 205 8.42 1.24 2.02
CA LEU A 205 9.11 0.22 2.81
C LEU A 205 10.60 0.52 2.98
N GLN A 206 11.28 0.94 1.91
CA GLN A 206 12.70 1.32 1.98
C GLN A 206 12.93 2.52 2.90
N VAL A 207 12.08 3.55 2.83
CA VAL A 207 12.17 4.70 3.72
C VAL A 207 11.98 4.26 5.17
N ILE A 208 10.96 3.47 5.48
CA ILE A 208 10.70 2.96 6.83
C ILE A 208 11.91 2.18 7.37
N LEU A 209 12.42 1.21 6.61
CA LEU A 209 13.56 0.41 7.04
C LEU A 209 14.84 1.25 7.23
N ASN A 210 15.13 2.15 6.28
CA ASN A 210 16.31 3.00 6.39
C ASN A 210 16.22 3.95 7.57
N TYR A 211 15.03 4.50 7.83
CA TYR A 211 14.78 5.36 8.99
C TYR A 211 15.11 4.64 10.31
N PHE A 212 14.55 3.45 10.52
CA PHE A 212 14.78 2.70 11.75
C PHE A 212 16.18 2.10 11.85
N LYS A 213 16.83 1.75 10.72
CA LYS A 213 18.16 1.18 10.74
C LYS A 213 19.27 2.21 10.95
N LYS A 214 19.11 3.40 10.38
CA LYS A 214 20.16 4.42 10.34
C LYS A 214 19.95 5.55 11.35
N GLY A 215 18.81 5.60 12.04
CA GLY A 215 18.48 6.71 12.94
C GLY A 215 18.44 8.06 12.21
N MET A 216 17.97 8.06 10.98
CA MET A 216 17.90 9.28 10.14
C MET A 216 16.71 10.12 10.54
#